data_e89a0556013ebd4783f6d1f04646009a
#
_entry.id   e89a0556013ebd4783f6d1f04646009a
#
_cell.length_a   1.000
_cell.length_b   1.000
_cell.length_c   1.000
_cell.angle_alpha   90.00
_cell.angle_beta   90.00
_cell.angle_gamma   90.00
#
_symmetry.space_group_name_H-M   'P 1'
#
loop_
_entity.id
_entity.type
_entity.pdbx_description
1 polymer ?
#
loop_
_entity_poly.entity_id
_entity_poly.type
_entity_poly.pdbx_seq_one_letter_code
_entity_poly.pdbx_strand_id
1 'polypeptide(L)' 'MFKIVSKYVYSDIFEVIDSANSYEEALNLKHEYELSFMSAYTIEIVEA' A
#
# COMPACT_ATOMS: atom_id res chain seq x y z
N MET A 1 -2.60 1.02 14.24
CA MET A 1 -2.02 0.14 13.20
C MET A 1 -2.37 0.68 11.81
N PHE A 2 -1.46 0.52 10.89
CA PHE A 2 -1.66 1.00 9.52
C PHE A 2 -1.59 -0.18 8.56
N LYS A 3 -2.44 -0.16 7.54
CA LYS A 3 -2.44 -1.20 6.51
C LYS A 3 -1.92 -0.61 5.20
N ILE A 4 -1.14 -1.40 4.50
CA ILE A 4 -0.65 -1.04 3.16
C ILE A 4 -1.57 -1.74 2.16
N VAL A 5 -2.15 -0.94 1.28
CA VAL A 5 -3.19 -1.42 0.37
C VAL A 5 -2.75 -1.16 -1.07
N SER A 6 -2.83 -2.17 -1.92
CA SER A 6 -2.63 -2.01 -3.35
C SER A 6 -3.98 -1.92 -4.04
N LYS A 7 -4.08 -1.04 -5.02
CA LYS A 7 -5.29 -0.87 -5.79
C LYS A 7 -4.94 -0.87 -7.28
N TYR A 8 -5.65 -1.69 -8.05
CA TYR A 8 -5.48 -1.73 -9.50
C TYR A 8 -6.23 -0.53 -10.12
N VAL A 9 -5.55 0.25 -10.95
CA VAL A 9 -6.11 1.51 -11.47
C VAL A 9 -7.29 1.31 -12.42
N TYR A 10 -7.41 0.14 -13.01
CA TYR A 10 -8.50 -0.16 -13.96
C TYR A 10 -9.68 -0.87 -13.30
N SER A 11 -9.69 -0.97 -11.99
CA SER A 11 -10.73 -1.69 -11.24
C SER A 11 -10.87 -1.04 -9.88
N ASP A 12 -11.99 -1.27 -9.20
CA ASP A 12 -12.20 -0.81 -7.83
C ASP A 12 -11.69 -1.83 -6.81
N ILE A 13 -11.06 -2.91 -7.28
CA ILE A 13 -10.55 -3.96 -6.40
C ILE A 13 -9.27 -3.48 -5.73
N PHE A 14 -9.19 -3.70 -4.44
CA PHE A 14 -7.98 -3.42 -3.67
C PHE A 14 -7.68 -4.58 -2.73
N GLU A 15 -6.41 -4.69 -2.33
CA GLU A 15 -5.95 -5.75 -1.44
C GLU A 15 -5.05 -5.19 -0.36
N VAL A 16 -5.19 -5.69 0.85
CA VAL A 16 -4.24 -5.40 1.93
C VAL A 16 -3.03 -6.30 1.71
N ILE A 17 -1.88 -5.70 1.50
CA ILE A 17 -0.64 -6.44 1.19
C ILE A 17 0.34 -6.46 2.34
N ASP A 18 0.19 -5.58 3.33
CA ASP A 18 1.07 -5.56 4.48
C ASP A 18 0.44 -4.72 5.59
N SER A 19 1.08 -4.69 6.74
CA SER A 19 0.66 -3.85 7.86
C SER A 19 1.89 -3.28 8.55
N ALA A 20 1.70 -2.18 9.27
CA ALA A 20 2.77 -1.51 10.00
C ALA A 20 2.25 -1.01 11.34
N ASN A 21 3.15 -0.92 12.33
CA ASN A 21 2.80 -0.48 13.67
C ASN A 21 2.89 1.04 13.83
N SER A 22 3.58 1.72 12.93
CA SER A 22 3.71 3.17 12.96
C SER A 22 3.54 3.74 11.56
N TYR A 23 3.22 5.01 11.48
CA TYR A 23 3.08 5.69 10.20
C TYR A 23 4.41 5.76 9.45
N GLU A 24 5.51 5.98 10.17
CA GLU A 24 6.84 6.01 9.56
C GLU A 24 7.19 4.69 8.91
N GLU A 25 6.91 3.57 9.60
CA GLU A 25 7.11 2.24 9.05
C GLU A 25 6.22 2.03 7.83
N ALA A 26 4.97 2.50 7.90
CA ALA A 26 4.04 2.40 6.77
C ALA A 26 4.55 3.17 5.55
N LEU A 27 5.12 4.36 5.75
CA LEU A 27 5.70 5.12 4.65
C LEU A 27 6.87 4.38 3.99
N ASN A 28 7.72 3.74 4.79
CA ASN A 28 8.83 2.97 4.26
C ASN A 28 8.34 1.78 3.44
N LEU A 29 7.34 1.06 3.95
CA LEU A 29 6.75 -0.06 3.24
C LEU A 29 6.07 0.40 1.94
N LYS A 30 5.33 1.49 2.01
CA LYS A 30 4.68 2.06 0.83
C LYS A 30 5.72 2.35 -0.25
N HIS A 31 6.82 2.98 0.11
CA HIS A 31 7.88 3.31 -0.85
C HIS A 31 8.46 2.06 -1.49
N GLU A 32 8.73 1.03 -0.69
CA GLU A 32 9.27 -0.23 -1.21
C GLU A 32 8.30 -0.92 -2.17
N TYR A 33 7.02 -0.93 -1.83
CA TYR A 33 6.01 -1.54 -2.70
C TYR A 33 5.81 -0.74 -3.98
N GLU A 34 5.90 0.57 -3.91
CA GLU A 34 5.82 1.41 -5.11
C GLU A 34 6.93 1.09 -6.11
N LEU A 35 8.10 0.74 -5.60
CA LEU A 35 9.23 0.35 -6.46
C LEU A 35 9.04 -1.04 -7.07
N SER A 36 8.28 -1.89 -6.41
CA SER A 36 8.11 -3.30 -6.82
C SER A 36 6.87 -3.54 -7.68
N PHE A 37 5.84 -2.72 -7.52
CA PHE A 37 4.59 -2.88 -8.23
C PHE A 37 4.64 -2.19 -9.59
N MET A 38 3.85 -2.73 -10.54
CA MET A 38 3.73 -2.14 -11.86
C MET A 38 2.95 -0.82 -11.79
N SER A 39 3.13 0.02 -12.80
CA SER A 39 2.47 1.33 -12.86
C SER A 39 0.93 1.26 -12.87
N ALA A 40 0.37 0.08 -13.12
CA ALA A 40 -1.08 -0.12 -13.08
C ALA A 40 -1.64 -0.20 -11.66
N TYR A 41 -0.79 -0.14 -10.62
CA TYR A 41 -1.21 -0.21 -9.23
C TYR A 41 -0.84 1.06 -8.49
N THR A 42 -1.68 1.43 -7.54
CA THR A 42 -1.36 2.48 -6.57
C THR A 42 -1.21 1.83 -5.19
N ILE A 43 -0.34 2.37 -4.38
CA ILE A 43 -0.12 1.89 -3.02
C ILE A 43 -0.57 2.98 -2.06
N GLU A 44 -1.41 2.62 -1.11
CA GLU A 44 -1.97 3.58 -0.15
C GLU A 44 -1.84 3.07 1.26
N ILE A 45 -1.81 4.00 2.21
CA ILE A 45 -1.78 3.70 3.64
C ILE A 45 -3.16 3.99 4.20
N VAL A 46 -3.72 3.02 4.92
CA VAL A 46 -5.02 3.16 5.57
C VAL A 46 -4.84 2.91 7.06
N GLU A 47 -5.30 3.82 7.86
CA GLU A 47 -5.30 3.63 9.31
C GLU A 47 -6.43 2.68 9.69
N ALA A 48 -6.08 1.66 10.44
CA ALA A 48 -7.05 0.65 10.84
C ALA A 48 -7.39 0.75 12.33
#